data_5ee0676f18935396b69b56a30ec15150
#
_entry.id   5ee0676f18935396b69b56a30ec15150
#
_cell.length_a   1.000
_cell.length_b   1.000
_cell.length_c   1.000
_cell.angle_alpha   90.00
_cell.angle_beta   90.00
_cell.angle_gamma   90.00
#
_symmetry.space_group_name_H-M   'P 1'
#
loop_
_entity.id
_entity.type
_entity.pdbx_description
1 polymer ?
#
loop_
_entity_poly.entity_id
_entity_poly.type
_entity_poly.pdbx_seq_one_letter_code
_entity_poly.pdbx_strand_id
1 'polypeptide(L)'
;MLSAVVPVKEMIEAAHRHGARVLVDGAQAVSHMRVDVHALDCDICVFSGHKVFAPTDIGVVYGKQEVLDNMPPWQRGGNMIEDVTFEKTLYQPPPQRFESGTGNIADAVGLGAAIDYLDRVGIVNVSRHEHVLLTYATAALQKIPGLRIIGTAKEKAAVLSFVMDGFRTEEIGDYLNRKGIAVRGGHHCAQPILRRFGLESTLRASLALYNTCEELDVLVAALWDLRQGRNPGLA
;
A
#
# COMPACT_ATOMS: atom_id res chain seq x y z
N MET A 1 5.87 1.79 -5.30
CA MET A 1 7.25 1.70 -5.78
C MET A 1 8.11 2.86 -5.26
N LEU A 2 7.84 4.12 -5.61
CA LEU A 2 8.66 5.26 -5.17
C LEU A 2 8.42 5.69 -3.71
N SER A 3 7.34 5.23 -3.12
CA SER A 3 6.89 5.54 -1.73
C SER A 3 6.58 7.02 -1.47
N ALA A 4 6.57 7.86 -2.48
CA ALA A 4 6.25 9.27 -2.32
C ALA A 4 4.82 9.46 -1.81
N VAL A 5 4.65 10.29 -0.80
CA VAL A 5 3.34 10.78 -0.39
C VAL A 5 2.97 11.92 -1.34
N VAL A 6 1.86 11.75 -2.03
CA VAL A 6 1.39 12.74 -3.02
C VAL A 6 0.49 13.79 -2.35
N PRO A 7 0.44 15.04 -2.83
CA PRO A 7 -0.42 16.11 -2.29
C PRO A 7 -1.89 15.89 -2.72
N VAL A 8 -2.51 14.84 -2.15
CA VAL A 8 -3.85 14.37 -2.57
C VAL A 8 -4.91 15.45 -2.40
N LYS A 9 -4.85 16.23 -1.31
CA LYS A 9 -5.84 17.28 -1.04
C LYS A 9 -5.83 18.35 -2.12
N GLU A 10 -4.67 18.85 -2.48
CA GLU A 10 -4.51 19.87 -3.53
C GLU A 10 -4.94 19.33 -4.90
N MET A 11 -4.71 18.04 -5.15
CA MET A 11 -5.15 17.37 -6.38
C MET A 11 -6.69 17.27 -6.42
N ILE A 12 -7.34 16.93 -5.31
CA ILE A 12 -8.80 16.87 -5.17
C ILE A 12 -9.39 18.27 -5.41
N GLU A 13 -8.87 19.29 -4.74
CA GLU A 13 -9.31 20.67 -4.92
C GLU A 13 -9.17 21.14 -6.37
N ALA A 14 -8.07 20.77 -7.03
CA ALA A 14 -7.87 21.10 -8.44
C ALA A 14 -8.89 20.42 -9.35
N ALA A 15 -9.16 19.12 -9.12
CA ALA A 15 -10.16 18.37 -9.88
C ALA A 15 -11.58 18.92 -9.69
N HIS A 16 -11.96 19.23 -8.46
CA HIS A 16 -13.27 19.76 -8.12
C HIS A 16 -13.52 21.12 -8.77
N ARG A 17 -12.51 22.00 -8.86
CA ARG A 17 -12.63 23.27 -9.60
C ARG A 17 -13.00 23.09 -11.07
N HIS A 18 -12.71 21.93 -11.64
CA HIS A 18 -13.07 21.57 -13.03
C HIS A 18 -14.27 20.62 -13.11
N GLY A 19 -15.01 20.42 -12.03
CA GLY A 19 -16.19 19.56 -11.99
C GLY A 19 -15.87 18.06 -12.07
N ALA A 20 -14.60 17.66 -11.88
CA ALA A 20 -14.19 16.26 -11.91
C ALA A 20 -14.29 15.61 -10.54
N ARG A 21 -14.86 14.41 -10.46
CA ARG A 21 -14.87 13.58 -9.24
C ARG A 21 -13.52 12.89 -9.04
N VAL A 22 -13.18 12.63 -7.77
CA VAL A 22 -11.90 12.01 -7.40
C VAL A 22 -12.12 10.76 -6.57
N LEU A 23 -11.60 9.64 -7.08
CA LEU A 23 -11.42 8.41 -6.33
C LEU A 23 -9.98 8.34 -5.83
N VAL A 24 -9.82 8.17 -4.52
CA VAL A 24 -8.51 7.97 -3.87
C VAL A 24 -8.29 6.48 -3.59
N ASP A 25 -7.22 5.92 -4.12
CA ASP A 25 -6.72 4.62 -3.69
C ASP A 25 -5.90 4.81 -2.40
N GLY A 26 -6.53 4.54 -1.27
CA GLY A 26 -5.94 4.62 0.07
C GLY A 26 -5.22 3.37 0.52
N ALA A 27 -5.12 2.34 -0.33
CA ALA A 27 -4.63 1.00 0.04
C ALA A 27 -3.22 0.97 0.65
N GLN A 28 -2.37 1.93 0.34
CA GLN A 28 -1.04 2.06 0.93
C GLN A 28 -0.96 3.17 1.99
N ALA A 29 -2.04 3.90 2.23
CA ALA A 29 -2.03 5.02 3.16
C ALA A 29 -2.64 4.65 4.53
N VAL A 30 -3.75 3.92 4.53
CA VAL A 30 -4.59 3.71 5.72
C VAL A 30 -3.90 2.98 6.88
N SER A 31 -2.87 2.18 6.62
CA SER A 31 -2.08 1.49 7.66
C SER A 31 -0.85 2.27 8.14
N HIS A 32 -0.46 3.33 7.43
CA HIS A 32 0.78 4.06 7.68
C HIS A 32 0.57 5.50 8.15
N MET A 33 -0.57 6.09 7.82
CA MET A 33 -0.88 7.47 8.18
C MET A 33 -2.39 7.67 8.38
N ARG A 34 -2.75 8.74 9.09
CA ARG A 34 -4.15 9.11 9.22
C ARG A 34 -4.74 9.54 7.88
N VAL A 35 -5.80 8.87 7.48
CA VAL A 35 -6.63 9.23 6.31
C VAL A 35 -7.98 9.71 6.83
N ASP A 36 -8.28 10.97 6.61
CA ASP A 36 -9.55 11.60 6.97
C ASP A 36 -10.26 12.00 5.68
N VAL A 37 -11.23 11.18 5.28
CA VAL A 37 -11.95 11.35 3.99
C VAL A 37 -12.78 12.63 3.94
N HIS A 38 -13.26 13.10 5.10
CA HIS A 38 -13.99 14.38 5.18
C HIS A 38 -13.06 15.57 5.03
N ALA A 39 -11.90 15.55 5.71
CA ALA A 39 -10.89 16.60 5.59
C ALA A 39 -10.23 16.65 4.20
N LEU A 40 -10.13 15.49 3.53
CA LEU A 40 -9.67 15.39 2.14
C LEU A 40 -10.72 15.84 1.13
N ASP A 41 -12.01 15.73 1.49
CA ASP A 41 -13.15 15.99 0.60
C ASP A 41 -13.16 15.11 -0.66
N CYS A 42 -12.62 13.89 -0.60
CA CYS A 42 -12.65 12.98 -1.74
C CYS A 42 -14.05 12.41 -1.97
N ASP A 43 -14.39 12.14 -3.22
CA ASP A 43 -15.71 11.62 -3.60
C ASP A 43 -15.83 10.14 -3.28
N ILE A 44 -14.75 9.39 -3.49
CA ILE A 44 -14.63 7.95 -3.18
C ILE A 44 -13.24 7.70 -2.60
N CYS A 45 -13.14 6.81 -1.61
CA CYS A 45 -11.87 6.28 -1.11
C CYS A 45 -11.96 4.76 -0.96
N VAL A 46 -10.92 4.05 -1.38
CA VAL A 46 -10.92 2.58 -1.35
C VAL A 46 -9.65 2.05 -0.68
N PHE A 47 -9.77 0.93 0.04
CA PHE A 47 -8.61 0.19 0.54
C PHE A 47 -8.92 -1.30 0.75
N SER A 48 -7.88 -2.13 0.83
CA SER A 48 -7.97 -3.57 1.06
C SER A 48 -7.60 -3.92 2.50
N GLY A 49 -8.36 -4.79 3.13
CA GLY A 49 -8.17 -5.18 4.53
C GLY A 49 -6.81 -5.79 4.82
N HIS A 50 -6.28 -6.66 3.94
CA HIS A 50 -4.96 -7.29 4.15
C HIS A 50 -3.79 -6.28 4.25
N LYS A 51 -3.97 -5.04 3.80
CA LYS A 51 -2.96 -3.99 3.94
C LYS A 51 -3.06 -3.21 5.24
N VAL A 52 -4.13 -3.43 6.00
CA VAL A 52 -4.31 -2.89 7.38
C VAL A 52 -4.29 -4.00 8.43
N PHE A 53 -3.51 -5.07 8.15
CA PHE A 53 -3.32 -6.24 9.04
C PHE A 53 -4.57 -7.09 9.25
N ALA A 54 -5.60 -6.90 8.43
CA ALA A 54 -6.82 -7.68 8.43
C ALA A 54 -6.72 -8.90 7.50
N PRO A 55 -7.73 -9.81 7.48
CA PRO A 55 -7.84 -10.90 6.53
C PRO A 55 -7.82 -10.43 5.07
N THR A 56 -7.58 -11.37 4.15
CA THR A 56 -7.27 -11.05 2.75
C THR A 56 -8.47 -10.71 1.89
N ASP A 57 -9.65 -11.20 2.24
CA ASP A 57 -10.81 -11.20 1.35
C ASP A 57 -11.88 -10.17 1.72
N ILE A 58 -11.42 -9.04 2.26
CA ILE A 58 -12.25 -7.90 2.64
C ILE A 58 -11.63 -6.58 2.20
N GLY A 59 -12.43 -5.61 1.87
CA GLY A 59 -12.03 -4.25 1.56
C GLY A 59 -13.15 -3.27 1.89
N VAL A 60 -12.82 -1.98 1.86
CA VAL A 60 -13.76 -0.90 2.16
C VAL A 60 -13.81 0.07 1.00
N VAL A 61 -15.03 0.49 0.66
CA VAL A 61 -15.30 1.62 -0.21
C VAL A 61 -16.05 2.68 0.60
N TYR A 62 -15.43 3.81 0.81
CA TYR A 62 -16.12 5.04 1.24
C TYR A 62 -16.59 5.78 0.00
N GLY A 63 -17.78 6.35 0.04
CA GLY A 63 -18.28 7.26 -1.00
C GLY A 63 -19.21 8.31 -0.40
N LYS A 64 -19.13 9.53 -0.95
CA LYS A 64 -20.14 10.56 -0.64
C LYS A 64 -21.53 10.07 -1.02
N GLN A 65 -22.53 10.29 -0.16
CA GLN A 65 -23.89 9.79 -0.38
C GLN A 65 -24.42 10.17 -1.76
N GLU A 66 -24.29 11.45 -2.14
CA GLU A 66 -24.74 11.95 -3.44
C GLU A 66 -24.06 11.28 -4.64
N VAL A 67 -22.81 10.81 -4.47
CA VAL A 67 -22.10 10.07 -5.51
C VAL A 67 -22.64 8.66 -5.63
N LEU A 68 -22.79 7.99 -4.48
CA LEU A 68 -23.31 6.61 -4.43
C LEU A 68 -24.76 6.53 -4.90
N ASP A 69 -25.60 7.51 -4.57
CA ASP A 69 -27.02 7.55 -4.99
C ASP A 69 -27.16 7.61 -6.53
N ASN A 70 -26.22 8.26 -7.19
CA ASN A 70 -26.20 8.40 -8.65
C ASN A 70 -25.44 7.29 -9.38
N MET A 71 -24.85 6.32 -8.66
CA MET A 71 -24.14 5.19 -9.27
C MET A 71 -25.06 3.99 -9.48
N PRO A 72 -25.01 3.34 -10.66
CA PRO A 72 -25.66 2.07 -10.86
C PRO A 72 -24.93 0.96 -10.09
N PRO A 73 -25.62 -0.12 -9.71
CA PRO A 73 -24.98 -1.28 -9.10
C PRO A 73 -24.00 -1.92 -10.10
N TRP A 74 -22.82 -2.30 -9.63
CA TRP A 74 -21.82 -3.01 -10.42
C TRP A 74 -22.16 -4.49 -10.60
N GLN A 75 -22.56 -5.14 -9.51
CA GLN A 75 -22.99 -6.54 -9.48
C GLN A 75 -24.50 -6.64 -9.34
N ARG A 76 -25.03 -7.84 -9.46
CA ARG A 76 -26.44 -8.17 -9.23
C ARG A 76 -26.54 -9.42 -8.38
N GLY A 77 -27.49 -9.46 -7.46
CA GLY A 77 -27.68 -10.60 -6.55
C GLY A 77 -28.67 -10.32 -5.44
N GLY A 78 -28.74 -11.22 -4.47
CA GLY A 78 -29.55 -11.03 -3.27
C GLY A 78 -29.11 -9.82 -2.43
N ASN A 79 -29.94 -9.41 -1.52
CA ASN A 79 -29.79 -8.27 -0.60
C ASN A 79 -29.78 -6.86 -1.24
N MET A 80 -29.54 -6.76 -2.54
CA MET A 80 -29.47 -5.48 -3.27
C MET A 80 -30.82 -4.99 -3.78
N ILE A 81 -31.80 -5.88 -3.87
CA ILE A 81 -33.06 -5.68 -4.59
C ILE A 81 -34.11 -5.23 -3.60
N GLU A 82 -34.83 -4.14 -3.93
CA GLU A 82 -36.03 -3.70 -3.25
C GLU A 82 -37.27 -4.38 -3.88
N ASP A 83 -37.36 -4.36 -5.23
CA ASP A 83 -38.40 -4.99 -6.00
C ASP A 83 -37.86 -5.43 -7.38
N VAL A 84 -38.45 -6.49 -7.95
CA VAL A 84 -38.11 -6.99 -9.26
C VAL A 84 -39.32 -7.55 -10.01
N THR A 85 -39.47 -7.11 -11.25
CA THR A 85 -40.41 -7.66 -12.23
C THR A 85 -39.66 -8.12 -13.49
N PHE A 86 -40.35 -8.66 -14.46
CA PHE A 86 -39.72 -9.00 -15.75
C PHE A 86 -39.23 -7.77 -16.49
N GLU A 87 -39.85 -6.60 -16.26
CA GLU A 87 -39.55 -5.36 -17.00
C GLU A 87 -38.57 -4.46 -16.24
N LYS A 88 -38.47 -4.56 -14.90
CA LYS A 88 -37.73 -3.60 -14.08
C LYS A 88 -37.21 -4.24 -12.80
N THR A 89 -36.00 -3.77 -12.42
CA THR A 89 -35.42 -4.03 -11.10
C THR A 89 -35.26 -2.70 -10.36
N LEU A 90 -35.80 -2.65 -9.14
CA LEU A 90 -35.53 -1.57 -8.19
C LEU A 90 -34.49 -2.05 -7.19
N TYR A 91 -33.47 -1.26 -7.01
CA TYR A 91 -32.38 -1.56 -6.07
C TYR A 91 -32.56 -0.76 -4.79
N GLN A 92 -32.12 -1.34 -3.70
CA GLN A 92 -32.04 -0.65 -2.43
C GLN A 92 -31.10 0.57 -2.50
N PRO A 93 -31.21 1.54 -1.58
CA PRO A 93 -30.24 2.61 -1.49
C PRO A 93 -28.84 2.08 -1.11
N PRO A 94 -27.77 2.90 -1.27
CA PRO A 94 -26.47 2.57 -0.69
C PRO A 94 -26.56 2.40 0.85
N PRO A 95 -25.77 1.51 1.47
CA PRO A 95 -24.71 0.69 0.86
C PRO A 95 -25.22 -0.61 0.20
N GLN A 96 -26.43 -1.08 0.50
CA GLN A 96 -26.96 -2.39 0.08
C GLN A 96 -26.96 -2.56 -1.45
N ARG A 97 -27.16 -1.47 -2.20
CA ARG A 97 -27.08 -1.46 -3.67
C ARG A 97 -25.75 -2.00 -4.22
N PHE A 98 -24.69 -1.94 -3.46
CA PHE A 98 -23.33 -2.34 -3.88
C PHE A 98 -22.83 -3.63 -3.23
N GLU A 99 -23.63 -4.22 -2.35
CA GLU A 99 -23.28 -5.43 -1.58
C GLU A 99 -24.14 -6.61 -2.02
N SER A 100 -23.62 -7.36 -3.01
CA SER A 100 -24.33 -8.46 -3.63
C SER A 100 -24.23 -9.75 -2.80
N GLY A 101 -25.36 -10.30 -2.40
CA GLY A 101 -25.47 -11.58 -1.68
C GLY A 101 -25.01 -11.48 -0.23
N THR A 102 -24.62 -12.63 0.34
CA THR A 102 -24.06 -12.71 1.68
C THR A 102 -22.58 -12.37 1.60
N GLY A 103 -22.17 -11.27 2.24
CA GLY A 103 -20.77 -10.84 2.28
C GLY A 103 -19.88 -11.76 3.12
N ASN A 104 -18.57 -11.52 3.09
CA ASN A 104 -17.60 -12.23 3.92
C ASN A 104 -17.63 -11.74 5.37
N ILE A 105 -18.53 -12.35 6.16
CA ILE A 105 -18.82 -11.95 7.54
C ILE A 105 -17.59 -12.13 8.43
N ALA A 106 -16.87 -13.24 8.28
CA ALA A 106 -15.71 -13.56 9.12
C ALA A 106 -14.60 -12.51 8.94
N ASP A 107 -14.30 -12.15 7.70
CA ASP A 107 -13.24 -11.17 7.42
C ASP A 107 -13.67 -9.74 7.77
N ALA A 108 -14.97 -9.44 7.72
CA ALA A 108 -15.49 -8.16 8.21
C ALA A 108 -15.25 -7.98 9.71
N VAL A 109 -15.51 -9.03 10.51
CA VAL A 109 -15.17 -9.04 11.94
C VAL A 109 -13.66 -8.93 12.16
N GLY A 110 -12.87 -9.65 11.36
CA GLY A 110 -11.41 -9.59 11.38
C GLY A 110 -10.86 -8.19 11.05
N LEU A 111 -11.48 -7.51 10.08
CA LEU A 111 -11.14 -6.12 9.74
C LEU A 111 -11.45 -5.18 10.91
N GLY A 112 -12.60 -5.32 11.56
CA GLY A 112 -12.92 -4.56 12.77
C GLY A 112 -11.87 -4.73 13.85
N ALA A 113 -11.47 -5.97 14.15
CA ALA A 113 -10.42 -6.26 15.13
C ALA A 113 -9.05 -5.66 14.76
N ALA A 114 -8.69 -5.63 13.48
CA ALA A 114 -7.46 -5.02 12.99
C ALA A 114 -7.47 -3.49 13.15
N ILE A 115 -8.62 -2.85 12.86
CA ILE A 115 -8.81 -1.40 13.06
C ILE A 115 -8.69 -1.06 14.55
N ASP A 116 -9.38 -1.80 15.42
CA ASP A 116 -9.30 -1.62 16.88
C ASP A 116 -7.86 -1.77 17.39
N TYR A 117 -7.10 -2.71 16.81
CA TYR A 117 -5.68 -2.87 17.14
C TYR A 117 -4.86 -1.64 16.75
N LEU A 118 -5.02 -1.13 15.52
CA LEU A 118 -4.33 0.07 15.06
C LEU A 118 -4.70 1.30 15.89
N ASP A 119 -5.96 1.43 16.28
CA ASP A 119 -6.42 2.54 17.14
C ASP A 119 -5.78 2.47 18.52
N ARG A 120 -5.65 1.27 19.11
CA ARG A 120 -4.95 1.09 20.41
C ARG A 120 -3.45 1.42 20.33
N VAL A 121 -2.79 1.07 19.24
CA VAL A 121 -1.37 1.44 18.99
C VAL A 121 -1.26 2.95 18.72
N GLY A 122 -2.23 3.50 18.03
CA GLY A 122 -2.31 4.88 17.60
C GLY A 122 -1.57 5.11 16.28
N ILE A 123 -2.31 5.43 15.22
CA ILE A 123 -1.75 5.60 13.87
C ILE A 123 -0.63 6.66 13.79
N VAL A 124 -0.66 7.67 14.65
CA VAL A 124 0.41 8.68 14.74
C VAL A 124 1.71 8.06 15.29
N ASN A 125 1.61 7.11 16.21
CA ASN A 125 2.77 6.39 16.73
C ASN A 125 3.34 5.46 15.67
N VAL A 126 2.48 4.76 14.91
CA VAL A 126 2.87 3.94 13.76
C VAL A 126 3.66 4.77 12.76
N SER A 127 3.10 5.87 12.31
CA SER A 127 3.73 6.77 11.33
C SER A 127 5.09 7.28 11.82
N ARG A 128 5.18 7.67 13.11
CA ARG A 128 6.44 8.14 13.71
C ARG A 128 7.50 7.03 13.76
N HIS A 129 7.13 5.85 14.21
CA HIS A 129 8.02 4.70 14.29
C HIS A 129 8.55 4.32 12.90
N GLU A 130 7.69 4.19 11.93
CA GLU A 130 8.06 3.85 10.55
C GLU A 130 8.95 4.93 9.93
N HIS A 131 8.75 6.20 10.25
CA HIS A 131 9.62 7.29 9.79
C HIS A 131 11.03 7.18 10.39
N VAL A 132 11.16 6.79 11.64
CA VAL A 132 12.46 6.53 12.28
C VAL A 132 13.17 5.37 11.57
N LEU A 133 12.48 4.26 11.33
CA LEU A 133 13.04 3.12 10.61
C LEU A 133 13.44 3.46 9.18
N LEU A 134 12.61 4.23 8.46
CA LEU A 134 12.89 4.68 7.10
C LEU A 134 14.16 5.55 7.03
N THR A 135 14.28 6.48 7.98
CA THR A 135 15.45 7.37 8.07
C THR A 135 16.72 6.58 8.37
N TYR A 136 16.65 5.68 9.36
CA TYR A 136 17.74 4.79 9.73
C TYR A 136 18.21 3.91 8.57
N ALA A 137 17.29 3.20 7.94
CA ALA A 137 17.59 2.30 6.82
C ALA A 137 18.12 3.08 5.60
N THR A 138 17.57 4.25 5.30
CA THR A 138 18.05 5.10 4.21
C THR A 138 19.51 5.48 4.41
N ALA A 139 19.86 5.97 5.60
CA ALA A 139 21.22 6.38 5.94
C ALA A 139 22.22 5.21 5.90
N ALA A 140 21.78 4.02 6.31
CA ALA A 140 22.62 2.82 6.31
C ALA A 140 22.82 2.26 4.89
N LEU A 141 21.76 2.14 4.09
CA LEU A 141 21.83 1.64 2.71
C LEU A 141 22.63 2.54 1.78
N GLN A 142 22.55 3.85 1.95
CA GLN A 142 23.32 4.81 1.16
C GLN A 142 24.85 4.68 1.30
N LYS A 143 25.33 4.03 2.37
CA LYS A 143 26.75 3.77 2.58
C LYS A 143 27.28 2.59 1.77
N ILE A 144 26.41 1.74 1.24
CA ILE A 144 26.79 0.54 0.49
C ILE A 144 27.23 0.94 -0.93
N PRO A 145 28.49 0.66 -1.34
CA PRO A 145 28.99 1.06 -2.66
C PRO A 145 28.18 0.41 -3.78
N GLY A 146 27.75 1.24 -4.76
CA GLY A 146 26.96 0.79 -5.90
C GLY A 146 25.48 0.51 -5.58
N LEU A 147 25.02 0.69 -4.35
CA LEU A 147 23.61 0.65 -4.03
C LEU A 147 22.96 2.01 -4.34
N ARG A 148 21.88 1.99 -5.11
CA ARG A 148 21.11 3.17 -5.47
C ARG A 148 19.67 3.04 -5.00
N ILE A 149 19.23 3.95 -4.14
CA ILE A 149 17.83 4.05 -3.71
C ILE A 149 17.01 4.70 -4.83
N ILE A 150 15.86 4.12 -5.14
CA ILE A 150 14.93 4.59 -6.16
C ILE A 150 13.74 5.29 -5.48
N GLY A 151 13.54 6.55 -5.82
CA GLY A 151 12.56 7.42 -5.16
C GLY A 151 13.17 8.18 -3.98
N THR A 152 13.37 9.48 -4.21
CA THR A 152 14.05 10.40 -3.28
C THR A 152 13.14 11.57 -2.86
N ALA A 153 11.81 11.37 -2.91
CA ALA A 153 10.86 12.37 -2.42
C ALA A 153 11.13 12.67 -0.94
N LYS A 154 10.89 13.92 -0.54
CA LYS A 154 11.06 14.35 0.84
C LYS A 154 10.08 13.65 1.77
N GLU A 155 8.81 13.61 1.36
CA GLU A 155 7.75 12.90 2.07
C GLU A 155 7.58 11.50 1.48
N LYS A 156 7.84 10.48 2.29
CA LYS A 156 7.80 9.06 1.89
C LYS A 156 7.11 8.21 2.94
N ALA A 157 6.39 7.19 2.47
CA ALA A 157 5.98 6.07 3.30
C ALA A 157 7.18 5.13 3.59
N ALA A 158 7.02 4.25 4.54
CA ALA A 158 8.06 3.36 5.07
C ALA A 158 8.43 2.22 4.09
N VAL A 159 8.77 2.57 2.86
CA VAL A 159 9.16 1.65 1.79
C VAL A 159 10.44 2.15 1.12
N LEU A 160 11.42 1.25 0.99
CA LEU A 160 12.68 1.49 0.32
C LEU A 160 12.80 0.61 -0.92
N SER A 161 12.85 1.24 -2.10
CA SER A 161 13.18 0.55 -3.34
C SER A 161 14.63 0.83 -3.71
N PHE A 162 15.38 -0.19 -4.12
CA PHE A 162 16.79 -0.04 -4.46
C PHE A 162 17.22 -1.03 -5.53
N VAL A 163 18.35 -0.72 -6.14
CA VAL A 163 19.16 -1.60 -7.02
C VAL A 163 20.61 -1.56 -6.56
N MET A 164 21.41 -2.53 -6.99
CA MET A 164 22.85 -2.57 -6.67
C MET A 164 23.63 -2.95 -7.92
N ASP A 165 24.64 -2.13 -8.25
CA ASP A 165 25.46 -2.27 -9.44
C ASP A 165 26.17 -3.64 -9.46
N GLY A 166 26.12 -4.31 -10.60
CA GLY A 166 26.75 -5.62 -10.81
C GLY A 166 25.92 -6.82 -10.37
N PHE A 167 24.68 -6.59 -9.87
CA PHE A 167 23.76 -7.66 -9.48
C PHE A 167 22.39 -7.47 -10.09
N ARG A 168 21.76 -8.56 -10.51
CA ARG A 168 20.34 -8.56 -10.86
C ARG A 168 19.49 -8.56 -9.59
N THR A 169 18.31 -7.99 -9.67
CA THR A 169 17.37 -7.92 -8.52
C THR A 169 16.95 -9.29 -8.01
N GLU A 170 16.83 -10.28 -8.92
CA GLU A 170 16.50 -11.66 -8.59
C GLU A 170 17.62 -12.30 -7.76
N GLU A 171 18.89 -12.11 -8.14
CA GLU A 171 20.06 -12.66 -7.44
C GLU A 171 20.16 -12.13 -6.01
N ILE A 172 19.94 -10.81 -5.83
CA ILE A 172 19.92 -10.21 -4.49
C ILE A 172 18.73 -10.73 -3.70
N GLY A 173 17.55 -10.82 -4.33
CA GLY A 173 16.33 -11.33 -3.69
C GLY A 173 16.49 -12.76 -3.18
N ASP A 174 17.04 -13.66 -4.00
CA ASP A 174 17.32 -15.05 -3.66
C ASP A 174 18.36 -15.16 -2.54
N TYR A 175 19.38 -14.32 -2.58
CA TYR A 175 20.40 -14.28 -1.53
C TYR A 175 19.81 -13.85 -0.19
N LEU A 176 19.01 -12.78 -0.17
CA LEU A 176 18.34 -12.31 1.04
C LEU A 176 17.34 -13.34 1.57
N ASN A 177 16.58 -13.98 0.68
CA ASN A 177 15.63 -15.03 1.05
C ASN A 177 16.33 -16.21 1.75
N ARG A 178 17.50 -16.66 1.26
CA ARG A 178 18.30 -17.70 1.94
C ARG A 178 18.79 -17.28 3.34
N LYS A 179 18.88 -15.99 3.60
CA LYS A 179 19.21 -15.43 4.93
C LYS A 179 17.97 -15.15 5.80
N GLY A 180 16.77 -15.52 5.34
CA GLY A 180 15.52 -15.28 6.07
C GLY A 180 15.04 -13.84 6.00
N ILE A 181 15.55 -13.03 5.06
CA ILE A 181 15.19 -11.62 4.90
C ILE A 181 14.19 -11.49 3.75
N ALA A 182 12.96 -11.12 4.08
CA ALA A 182 11.88 -10.96 3.12
C ALA A 182 11.93 -9.60 2.42
N VAL A 183 12.16 -9.62 1.11
CA VAL A 183 12.06 -8.46 0.22
C VAL A 183 11.24 -8.80 -1.01
N ARG A 184 10.69 -7.79 -1.67
CA ARG A 184 9.97 -8.01 -2.93
C ARG A 184 10.81 -7.54 -4.11
N GLY A 185 11.17 -8.46 -5.02
CA GLY A 185 11.77 -8.18 -6.31
C GLY A 185 10.73 -8.01 -7.42
N GLY A 186 11.08 -7.24 -8.47
CA GLY A 186 10.30 -7.13 -9.69
C GLY A 186 9.87 -5.72 -10.06
N HIS A 187 8.88 -5.62 -10.95
CA HIS A 187 8.40 -4.34 -11.50
C HIS A 187 7.33 -3.64 -10.64
N HIS A 188 6.82 -4.28 -9.59
CA HIS A 188 5.84 -3.73 -8.62
C HIS A 188 4.58 -3.13 -9.28
N CYS A 189 4.12 -3.70 -10.40
CA CYS A 189 3.03 -3.18 -11.24
C CYS A 189 3.25 -1.72 -11.71
N ALA A 190 4.51 -1.29 -11.86
CA ALA A 190 4.90 0.09 -12.15
C ALA A 190 5.96 0.18 -13.26
N GLN A 191 5.88 -0.64 -14.29
CA GLN A 191 6.85 -0.70 -15.39
C GLN A 191 7.10 0.66 -16.07
N PRO A 192 6.09 1.50 -16.38
CA PRO A 192 6.36 2.79 -17.01
C PRO A 192 7.28 3.69 -16.17
N ILE A 193 7.09 3.68 -14.84
CA ILE A 193 7.94 4.45 -13.93
C ILE A 193 9.35 3.87 -13.84
N LEU A 194 9.49 2.55 -13.79
CA LEU A 194 10.81 1.90 -13.82
C LEU A 194 11.59 2.26 -15.07
N ARG A 195 10.97 2.19 -16.25
CA ARG A 195 11.59 2.55 -17.53
C ARG A 195 12.04 4.01 -17.58
N ARG A 196 11.28 4.93 -16.95
CA ARG A 196 11.73 6.32 -16.81
C ARG A 196 13.01 6.45 -15.98
N PHE A 197 13.29 5.53 -15.05
CA PHE A 197 14.55 5.46 -14.30
C PHE A 197 15.63 4.60 -14.99
N GLY A 198 15.36 4.08 -16.19
CA GLY A 198 16.25 3.17 -16.91
C GLY A 198 16.36 1.79 -16.26
N LEU A 199 15.28 1.33 -15.61
CA LEU A 199 15.22 0.07 -14.88
C LEU A 199 14.08 -0.81 -15.37
N GLU A 200 14.25 -2.13 -15.27
CA GLU A 200 13.17 -3.10 -15.48
C GLU A 200 12.62 -3.65 -14.15
N SER A 201 13.42 -3.66 -13.10
CA SER A 201 13.03 -4.15 -11.77
C SER A 201 13.77 -3.42 -10.66
N THR A 202 13.23 -3.50 -9.45
CA THR A 202 13.91 -3.09 -8.20
C THR A 202 13.64 -4.11 -7.10
N LEU A 203 14.45 -4.08 -6.06
CA LEU A 203 14.11 -4.69 -4.78
C LEU A 203 13.40 -3.68 -3.90
N ARG A 204 12.44 -4.16 -3.12
CA ARG A 204 11.67 -3.35 -2.19
C ARG A 204 11.67 -3.97 -0.80
N ALA A 205 12.23 -3.26 0.16
CA ALA A 205 12.03 -3.48 1.57
C ALA A 205 10.85 -2.62 2.05
N SER A 206 9.85 -3.24 2.65
CA SER A 206 8.68 -2.56 3.23
C SER A 206 8.76 -2.69 4.74
N LEU A 207 8.65 -1.58 5.44
CA LEU A 207 8.72 -1.49 6.89
C LEU A 207 7.31 -1.27 7.44
N ALA A 208 7.05 -1.83 8.59
CA ALA A 208 5.78 -1.71 9.27
C ALA A 208 5.98 -1.53 10.79
N LEU A 209 4.90 -1.33 11.49
CA LEU A 209 4.87 -1.04 12.93
C LEU A 209 5.59 -2.08 13.82
N TYR A 210 5.81 -3.29 13.31
CA TYR A 210 6.45 -4.40 14.03
C TYR A 210 7.95 -4.59 13.70
N ASN A 211 8.50 -3.85 12.73
CA ASN A 211 9.92 -3.94 12.41
C ASN A 211 10.80 -3.17 13.40
N THR A 212 12.07 -3.55 13.47
CA THR A 212 13.06 -2.97 14.38
C THR A 212 14.32 -2.50 13.65
N CYS A 213 15.16 -1.71 14.32
CA CYS A 213 16.45 -1.29 13.78
C CYS A 213 17.41 -2.50 13.63
N GLU A 214 17.33 -3.46 14.54
CA GLU A 214 18.16 -4.68 14.51
C GLU A 214 17.87 -5.51 13.24
N GLU A 215 16.60 -5.61 12.83
CA GLU A 215 16.24 -6.27 11.57
C GLU A 215 16.81 -5.54 10.35
N LEU A 216 16.86 -4.20 10.41
CA LEU A 216 17.49 -3.39 9.37
C LEU A 216 19.00 -3.56 9.33
N ASP A 217 19.65 -3.72 10.49
CA ASP A 217 21.08 -4.03 10.57
C ASP A 217 21.40 -5.38 9.91
N VAL A 218 20.54 -6.40 10.10
CA VAL A 218 20.67 -7.69 9.43
C VAL A 218 20.56 -7.55 7.92
N LEU A 219 19.59 -6.78 7.41
CA LEU A 219 19.46 -6.48 5.97
C LEU A 219 20.71 -5.79 5.43
N VAL A 220 21.18 -4.75 6.11
CA VAL A 220 22.35 -3.95 5.71
C VAL A 220 23.61 -4.80 5.71
N ALA A 221 23.84 -5.61 6.75
CA ALA A 221 24.97 -6.53 6.83
C ALA A 221 24.96 -7.55 5.70
N ALA A 222 23.81 -8.14 5.40
CA ALA A 222 23.65 -9.08 4.29
C ALA A 222 24.02 -8.45 2.93
N LEU A 223 23.58 -7.23 2.68
CA LEU A 223 23.90 -6.51 1.44
C LEU A 223 25.40 -6.13 1.36
N TRP A 224 26.02 -5.77 2.49
CA TRP A 224 27.47 -5.56 2.57
C TRP A 224 28.26 -6.84 2.26
N ASP A 225 27.88 -7.99 2.85
CA ASP A 225 28.51 -9.27 2.59
C ASP A 225 28.41 -9.66 1.11
N LEU A 226 27.23 -9.48 0.52
CA LEU A 226 27.02 -9.71 -0.91
C LEU A 226 27.96 -8.84 -1.75
N ARG A 227 28.04 -7.55 -1.44
CA ARG A 227 28.90 -6.59 -2.15
C ARG A 227 30.38 -6.91 -2.06
N GLN A 228 30.84 -7.47 -0.93
CA GLN A 228 32.23 -7.84 -0.69
C GLN A 228 32.60 -9.25 -1.21
N GLY A 229 31.67 -9.94 -1.87
CA GLY A 229 31.90 -11.31 -2.35
C GLY A 229 32.02 -12.36 -1.23
N ARG A 230 31.65 -12.03 -0.01
CA ARG A 230 31.62 -12.94 1.14
C ARG A 230 30.40 -13.85 1.08
N ASN A 231 30.26 -14.57 -0.04
CA ASN A 231 29.07 -15.34 -0.31
C ASN A 231 29.38 -16.83 -0.45
N PRO A 232 29.11 -17.67 0.55
CA PRO A 232 29.32 -19.12 0.43
C PRO A 232 28.15 -19.78 -0.32
N GLY A 233 27.78 -19.33 -1.52
CA GLY A 233 26.65 -19.96 -2.20
C GLY A 233 26.18 -19.38 -3.53
N LEU A 234 26.98 -18.57 -4.21
CA LEU A 234 26.76 -18.15 -5.60
C LEU A 234 27.82 -18.77 -6.55
N ALA A 235 28.26 -20.00 -6.27
CA ALA A 235 29.06 -20.81 -7.18
C ALA A 235 28.15 -21.85 -7.83
#